data_e5ac7bc9849ca953d4e5d92c288b293d
#
_entry.id   e5ac7bc9849ca953d4e5d92c288b293d
#
_cell.length_a   1.000
_cell.length_b   1.000
_cell.length_c   1.000
_cell.angle_alpha   90.00
_cell.angle_beta   90.00
_cell.angle_gamma   90.00
#
_symmetry.space_group_name_H-M   'P 1'
#
loop_
_entity.id
_entity.type
_entity.pdbx_description
1 polymer ?
#
loop_
_entity_poly.entity_id
_entity_poly.type
_entity_poly.pdbx_seq_one_letter_code
_entity_poly.pdbx_strand_id
1 'polypeptide(L)'
;MQRPFEVDNSEYPFQDHWLPYRDGMIHYIDEGEGPVVVLLHGNPTWSYLYRNVIKELSGQCRLIAPDYPGFGMSKAPTGYGYTPQEHAEAVTALIEQLDLQHVVLVVQDWGGPVGLHYAVHHPDNVRGIVLMNTWAWPAKILPMKLFSMTMGGWPLGYWLQTRRNFFAHTIVPGGIHHKEKVTAALRKAYTDPFPTPALRKPTWVFPRSIRKAGPWLAEIESRLPLLAEIPAQILWGLKDSAGFPVEEMQRWQGILRMHETEALSDASHYVQEDRPDRVATSIRRVLERTNGAAKRPNTIKFTETKSRRISI
;
A
#
# COMPACT_ATOMS: atom_id res chain seq x y z
N MET A 1 3.53 18.20 -16.27
CA MET A 1 2.89 19.04 -15.23
C MET A 1 3.99 19.50 -14.28
N GLN A 2 3.86 20.63 -13.59
CA GLN A 2 4.87 21.08 -12.62
C GLN A 2 4.55 20.52 -11.23
N ARG A 3 5.58 20.18 -10.43
CA ARG A 3 5.42 19.76 -9.02
C ARG A 3 4.68 20.83 -8.21
N PRO A 4 3.67 20.46 -7.40
CA PRO A 4 2.92 21.42 -6.60
C PRO A 4 3.70 21.97 -5.39
N PHE A 5 4.79 21.32 -5.01
CA PHE A 5 5.72 21.71 -3.96
C PHE A 5 7.13 21.20 -4.28
N GLU A 6 8.13 21.80 -3.65
CA GLU A 6 9.53 21.41 -3.83
C GLU A 6 9.90 20.22 -2.94
N VAL A 7 10.60 19.27 -3.51
CA VAL A 7 11.25 18.16 -2.80
C VAL A 7 12.72 18.16 -3.16
N ASP A 8 13.58 17.85 -2.20
CA ASP A 8 15.02 17.76 -2.42
C ASP A 8 15.33 16.68 -3.47
N ASN A 9 15.89 17.10 -4.59
CA ASN A 9 16.22 16.20 -5.70
C ASN A 9 17.27 15.14 -5.33
N SER A 10 18.09 15.35 -4.30
CA SER A 10 19.01 14.33 -3.80
C SER A 10 18.27 13.20 -3.09
N GLU A 11 17.17 13.53 -2.41
CA GLU A 11 16.31 12.58 -1.73
C GLU A 11 15.31 11.92 -2.70
N TYR A 12 14.81 12.67 -3.69
CA TYR A 12 13.75 12.23 -4.60
C TYR A 12 14.10 12.55 -6.06
N PRO A 13 15.12 11.86 -6.65
CA PRO A 13 15.68 12.16 -7.97
C PRO A 13 14.88 11.55 -9.13
N PHE A 14 13.63 11.16 -8.91
CA PHE A 14 12.83 10.42 -9.88
C PHE A 14 12.13 11.34 -10.88
N GLN A 15 11.84 10.76 -12.06
CA GLN A 15 11.01 11.42 -13.06
C GLN A 15 9.54 11.38 -12.63
N ASP A 16 8.87 12.54 -12.70
CA ASP A 16 7.43 12.62 -12.42
C ASP A 16 6.60 12.15 -13.60
N HIS A 17 5.67 11.25 -13.37
CA HIS A 17 4.67 10.81 -14.33
C HIS A 17 3.28 11.21 -13.87
N TRP A 18 2.38 11.45 -14.81
CA TRP A 18 1.05 11.97 -14.53
C TRP A 18 0.01 11.24 -15.37
N LEU A 19 -0.98 10.63 -14.70
CA LEU A 19 -2.08 9.91 -15.33
C LEU A 19 -3.39 10.67 -15.09
N PRO A 20 -4.14 11.06 -16.15
CA PRO A 20 -5.48 11.60 -15.99
C PRO A 20 -6.40 10.59 -15.29
N TYR A 21 -7.10 11.03 -14.24
CA TYR A 21 -8.08 10.23 -13.53
C TYR A 21 -9.32 11.07 -13.25
N ARG A 22 -10.42 10.81 -13.98
CA ARG A 22 -11.60 11.67 -13.99
C ARG A 22 -11.20 13.11 -14.38
N ASP A 23 -11.62 14.12 -13.59
CA ASP A 23 -11.17 15.52 -13.72
C ASP A 23 -9.98 15.87 -12.80
N GLY A 24 -9.36 14.85 -12.20
CA GLY A 24 -8.14 14.93 -11.39
C GLY A 24 -6.92 14.38 -12.12
N MET A 25 -5.85 14.13 -11.33
CA MET A 25 -4.58 13.65 -11.88
C MET A 25 -3.87 12.78 -10.83
N ILE A 26 -3.45 11.59 -11.21
CA ILE A 26 -2.59 10.73 -10.39
C ILE A 26 -1.14 11.00 -10.77
N HIS A 27 -0.35 11.43 -9.80
CA HIS A 27 1.11 11.42 -9.90
C HIS A 27 1.63 10.03 -9.56
N TYR A 28 2.66 9.57 -10.26
CA TYR A 28 3.34 8.32 -9.95
C TYR A 28 4.79 8.35 -10.40
N ILE A 29 5.62 7.54 -9.74
CA ILE A 29 6.97 7.21 -10.17
C ILE A 29 6.90 5.94 -11.02
N ASP A 30 7.67 5.88 -12.10
CA ASP A 30 7.86 4.72 -12.96
C ASP A 30 9.36 4.60 -13.26
N GLU A 31 10.04 3.73 -12.52
CA GLU A 31 11.49 3.59 -12.57
C GLU A 31 11.92 2.16 -12.85
N GLY A 32 12.88 2.02 -13.77
CA GLY A 32 13.47 0.73 -14.12
C GLY A 32 12.67 -0.04 -15.17
N GLU A 33 13.10 -1.27 -15.43
CA GLU A 33 12.53 -2.17 -16.44
C GLU A 33 12.46 -3.60 -15.86
N GLY A 34 11.65 -4.48 -16.48
CA GLY A 34 11.52 -5.87 -16.08
C GLY A 34 10.25 -6.19 -15.30
N PRO A 35 10.30 -7.11 -14.31
CA PRO A 35 9.13 -7.49 -13.53
C PRO A 35 8.50 -6.28 -12.81
N VAL A 36 7.17 -6.17 -12.89
CA VAL A 36 6.45 -5.01 -12.37
C VAL A 36 6.20 -5.13 -10.87
N VAL A 37 6.58 -4.10 -10.12
CA VAL A 37 6.34 -3.97 -8.67
C VAL A 37 5.57 -2.68 -8.40
N VAL A 38 4.38 -2.79 -7.79
CA VAL A 38 3.53 -1.65 -7.44
C VAL A 38 3.65 -1.38 -5.94
N LEU A 39 4.10 -0.18 -5.58
CA LEU A 39 4.43 0.26 -4.22
C LEU A 39 3.31 1.15 -3.68
N LEU A 40 2.48 0.63 -2.77
CA LEU A 40 1.29 1.31 -2.29
C LEU A 40 1.46 1.84 -0.87
N HIS A 41 1.38 3.15 -0.74
CA HIS A 41 1.57 3.87 0.53
C HIS A 41 0.31 3.88 1.41
N GLY A 42 0.48 4.28 2.67
CA GLY A 42 -0.60 4.48 3.62
C GLY A 42 -0.88 5.94 3.95
N ASN A 43 -1.55 6.18 5.07
CA ASN A 43 -1.89 7.52 5.55
C ASN A 43 -0.84 8.03 6.57
N PRO A 44 -0.31 9.25 6.45
CA PRO A 44 -0.53 10.30 5.45
C PRO A 44 0.62 10.39 4.43
N THR A 45 1.22 9.26 4.09
CA THR A 45 2.41 9.22 3.25
C THR A 45 2.08 9.32 1.74
N TRP A 46 3.08 9.21 0.90
CA TRP A 46 3.02 9.26 -0.56
C TRP A 46 4.23 8.50 -1.15
N SER A 47 4.44 8.48 -2.44
CA SER A 47 5.52 7.73 -3.09
C SER A 47 6.92 8.02 -2.54
N TYR A 48 7.14 9.18 -1.92
CA TYR A 48 8.36 9.51 -1.19
C TYR A 48 8.75 8.47 -0.12
N LEU A 49 7.77 7.80 0.49
CA LEU A 49 8.00 6.73 1.46
C LEU A 49 8.89 5.63 0.89
N TYR A 50 8.75 5.36 -0.39
CA TYR A 50 9.47 4.29 -1.08
C TYR A 50 10.78 4.74 -1.74
N ARG A 51 11.19 6.02 -1.65
CA ARG A 51 12.34 6.58 -2.36
C ARG A 51 13.63 5.76 -2.21
N ASN A 52 13.93 5.34 -0.98
CA ASN A 52 15.15 4.57 -0.70
C ASN A 52 15.05 3.12 -1.23
N VAL A 53 13.86 2.53 -1.20
CA VAL A 53 13.59 1.21 -1.79
C VAL A 53 13.73 1.27 -3.32
N ILE A 54 13.21 2.32 -3.95
CA ILE A 54 13.32 2.53 -5.40
C ILE A 54 14.77 2.69 -5.81
N LYS A 55 15.54 3.53 -5.10
CA LYS A 55 16.99 3.71 -5.35
C LYS A 55 17.75 2.37 -5.24
N GLU A 56 17.41 1.53 -4.27
CA GLU A 56 18.09 0.25 -4.04
C GLU A 56 17.74 -0.82 -5.07
N LEU A 57 16.54 -0.77 -5.65
CA LEU A 57 16.06 -1.74 -6.64
C LEU A 57 16.21 -1.25 -8.10
N SER A 58 16.70 -0.05 -8.31
CA SER A 58 16.93 0.51 -9.64
C SER A 58 17.72 -0.46 -10.52
N GLY A 59 17.21 -0.70 -11.75
CA GLY A 59 17.80 -1.64 -12.71
C GLY A 59 17.52 -3.13 -12.46
N GLN A 60 16.74 -3.51 -11.43
CA GLN A 60 16.39 -4.91 -11.14
C GLN A 60 14.93 -5.25 -11.48
N CYS A 61 14.04 -4.27 -11.45
CA CYS A 61 12.62 -4.40 -11.74
C CYS A 61 12.02 -3.03 -12.11
N ARG A 62 10.81 -3.02 -12.66
CA ARG A 62 10.05 -1.79 -12.91
C ARG A 62 9.20 -1.48 -11.67
N LEU A 63 9.42 -0.31 -11.09
CA LEU A 63 8.84 0.14 -9.83
C LEU A 63 7.82 1.25 -10.08
N ILE A 64 6.56 0.98 -9.79
CA ILE A 64 5.45 1.92 -9.93
C ILE A 64 5.01 2.35 -8.53
N ALA A 65 5.17 3.64 -8.21
CA ALA A 65 4.79 4.19 -6.91
C ALA A 65 3.80 5.36 -7.11
N PRO A 66 2.49 5.11 -7.07
CA PRO A 66 1.49 6.17 -7.20
C PRO A 66 1.34 6.96 -5.89
N ASP A 67 0.95 8.23 -6.04
CA ASP A 67 0.34 9.02 -4.98
C ASP A 67 -1.17 8.91 -5.11
N TYR A 68 -1.86 8.56 -4.03
CA TYR A 68 -3.33 8.53 -4.09
C TYR A 68 -3.92 9.92 -4.30
N PRO A 69 -5.09 10.07 -4.97
CA PRO A 69 -5.73 11.36 -5.15
C PRO A 69 -5.85 12.17 -3.85
N GLY A 70 -5.22 13.35 -3.80
CA GLY A 70 -5.16 14.22 -2.62
C GLY A 70 -4.01 13.93 -1.66
N PHE A 71 -3.12 12.99 -1.97
CA PHE A 71 -1.85 12.75 -1.31
C PHE A 71 -0.68 13.11 -2.23
N GLY A 72 0.48 13.36 -1.64
CA GLY A 72 1.69 13.66 -2.39
C GLY A 72 1.46 14.76 -3.43
N MET A 73 1.80 14.48 -4.67
CA MET A 73 1.66 15.41 -5.79
C MET A 73 0.35 15.24 -6.58
N SER A 74 -0.48 14.23 -6.24
CA SER A 74 -1.74 13.94 -6.94
C SER A 74 -2.84 14.94 -6.66
N LYS A 75 -3.59 15.30 -7.71
CA LYS A 75 -4.78 16.15 -7.62
C LYS A 75 -6.03 15.28 -7.58
N ALA A 76 -6.82 15.41 -6.51
CA ALA A 76 -8.09 14.70 -6.40
C ALA A 76 -9.14 15.25 -7.39
N PRO A 77 -10.03 14.38 -7.93
CA PRO A 77 -11.19 14.80 -8.70
C PRO A 77 -12.17 15.66 -7.89
N THR A 78 -12.99 16.45 -8.59
CA THR A 78 -14.07 17.20 -7.97
C THR A 78 -15.05 16.26 -7.27
N GLY A 79 -15.45 16.58 -6.04
CA GLY A 79 -16.35 15.74 -5.27
C GLY A 79 -15.75 14.47 -4.68
N TYR A 80 -14.43 14.25 -4.82
CA TYR A 80 -13.76 13.07 -4.29
C TYR A 80 -13.89 12.97 -2.77
N GLY A 81 -14.30 11.78 -2.29
CA GLY A 81 -14.59 11.54 -0.87
C GLY A 81 -13.36 11.20 -0.04
N TYR A 82 -12.25 10.78 -0.69
CA TYR A 82 -11.02 10.28 -0.08
C TYR A 82 -11.23 9.00 0.74
N THR A 83 -12.23 8.23 0.40
CA THR A 83 -12.46 6.93 1.03
C THR A 83 -11.46 5.89 0.53
N PRO A 84 -11.13 4.85 1.34
CA PRO A 84 -10.25 3.79 0.88
C PRO A 84 -10.75 3.09 -0.39
N GLN A 85 -12.07 2.98 -0.56
CA GLN A 85 -12.71 2.43 -1.75
C GLN A 85 -12.36 3.26 -3.00
N GLU A 86 -12.53 4.59 -2.93
CA GLU A 86 -12.18 5.47 -4.04
C GLU A 86 -10.69 5.44 -4.38
N HIS A 87 -9.82 5.28 -3.37
CA HIS A 87 -8.40 5.09 -3.60
C HIS A 87 -8.10 3.73 -4.24
N ALA A 88 -8.80 2.67 -3.86
CA ALA A 88 -8.67 1.36 -4.51
C ALA A 88 -9.11 1.41 -5.98
N GLU A 89 -10.22 2.11 -6.30
CA GLU A 89 -10.64 2.37 -7.68
C GLU A 89 -9.56 3.14 -8.47
N ALA A 90 -8.95 4.16 -7.86
CA ALA A 90 -7.90 4.94 -8.50
C ALA A 90 -6.63 4.12 -8.80
N VAL A 91 -6.24 3.23 -7.87
CA VAL A 91 -5.11 2.30 -8.07
C VAL A 91 -5.44 1.27 -9.14
N THR A 92 -6.67 0.72 -9.13
CA THR A 92 -7.13 -0.20 -10.19
C THR A 92 -7.06 0.46 -11.56
N ALA A 93 -7.59 1.68 -11.68
CA ALA A 93 -7.54 2.43 -12.93
C ALA A 93 -6.10 2.73 -13.40
N LEU A 94 -5.17 3.00 -12.48
CA LEU A 94 -3.76 3.19 -12.82
C LEU A 94 -3.15 1.90 -13.35
N ILE A 95 -3.36 0.76 -12.70
CA ILE A 95 -2.83 -0.55 -13.14
C ILE A 95 -3.36 -0.90 -14.53
N GLU A 96 -4.66 -0.69 -14.78
CA GLU A 96 -5.31 -0.95 -16.07
C GLU A 96 -4.83 0.00 -17.17
N GLN A 97 -4.78 1.32 -16.91
CA GLN A 97 -4.38 2.30 -17.92
C GLN A 97 -2.90 2.20 -18.31
N LEU A 98 -2.04 1.76 -17.40
CA LEU A 98 -0.63 1.48 -17.68
C LEU A 98 -0.39 0.06 -18.21
N ASP A 99 -1.45 -0.73 -18.40
CA ASP A 99 -1.40 -2.14 -18.81
C ASP A 99 -0.37 -2.97 -18.02
N LEU A 100 -0.38 -2.80 -16.67
CA LEU A 100 0.55 -3.50 -15.82
C LEU A 100 0.11 -4.95 -15.64
N GLN A 101 0.96 -5.86 -16.11
CA GLN A 101 0.69 -7.30 -16.06
C GLN A 101 1.59 -7.99 -15.06
N HIS A 102 1.04 -9.02 -14.41
CA HIS A 102 1.79 -9.91 -13.51
C HIS A 102 2.49 -9.17 -12.36
N VAL A 103 1.75 -8.30 -11.70
CA VAL A 103 2.29 -7.37 -10.71
C VAL A 103 2.67 -8.05 -9.40
N VAL A 104 3.74 -7.56 -8.77
CA VAL A 104 4.03 -7.79 -7.35
C VAL A 104 3.53 -6.57 -6.58
N LEU A 105 2.65 -6.77 -5.61
CA LEU A 105 2.12 -5.71 -4.75
C LEU A 105 2.95 -5.57 -3.48
N VAL A 106 3.38 -4.36 -3.18
CA VAL A 106 4.09 -4.01 -1.93
C VAL A 106 3.20 -3.04 -1.17
N VAL A 107 2.72 -3.44 -0.01
CA VAL A 107 1.65 -2.73 0.70
C VAL A 107 1.99 -2.49 2.16
N GLN A 108 1.62 -1.32 2.68
CA GLN A 108 1.80 -0.92 4.07
C GLN A 108 0.61 -0.06 4.52
N ASP A 109 0.20 -0.16 5.78
CA ASP A 109 -0.90 0.62 6.35
C ASP A 109 -2.17 0.50 5.47
N TRP A 110 -2.81 1.61 5.08
CA TRP A 110 -3.94 1.63 4.15
C TRP A 110 -3.60 1.15 2.73
N GLY A 111 -2.32 1.11 2.37
CA GLY A 111 -1.89 0.46 1.13
C GLY A 111 -2.27 -1.02 1.08
N GLY A 112 -2.39 -1.68 2.26
CA GLY A 112 -2.89 -3.05 2.36
C GLY A 112 -4.32 -3.20 1.85
N PRO A 113 -5.33 -2.62 2.50
CA PRO A 113 -6.71 -2.71 2.03
C PRO A 113 -6.89 -2.23 0.59
N VAL A 114 -6.22 -1.13 0.19
CA VAL A 114 -6.29 -0.56 -1.17
C VAL A 114 -5.72 -1.54 -2.20
N GLY A 115 -4.52 -2.07 -1.98
CA GLY A 115 -3.88 -2.99 -2.92
C GLY A 115 -4.53 -4.37 -2.92
N LEU A 116 -4.95 -4.86 -1.75
CA LEU A 116 -5.60 -6.16 -1.64
C LEU A 116 -7.02 -6.17 -2.21
N HIS A 117 -7.71 -5.02 -2.25
CA HIS A 117 -8.92 -4.89 -3.05
C HIS A 117 -8.66 -5.24 -4.51
N TYR A 118 -7.63 -4.67 -5.12
CA TYR A 118 -7.22 -5.05 -6.47
C TYR A 118 -6.90 -6.56 -6.56
N ALA A 119 -6.06 -7.06 -5.64
CA ALA A 119 -5.58 -8.43 -5.67
C ALA A 119 -6.71 -9.48 -5.63
N VAL A 120 -7.74 -9.27 -4.79
CA VAL A 120 -8.85 -10.24 -4.67
C VAL A 120 -9.84 -10.17 -5.82
N HIS A 121 -9.82 -9.10 -6.62
CA HIS A 121 -10.64 -8.96 -7.83
C HIS A 121 -9.89 -9.36 -9.10
N HIS A 122 -8.56 -9.31 -9.09
CA HIS A 122 -7.67 -9.64 -10.21
C HIS A 122 -6.56 -10.61 -9.78
N PRO A 123 -6.89 -11.76 -9.14
CA PRO A 123 -5.89 -12.66 -8.56
C PRO A 123 -4.92 -13.22 -9.63
N ASP A 124 -5.36 -13.39 -10.87
CA ASP A 124 -4.54 -13.89 -11.98
C ASP A 124 -3.47 -12.87 -12.42
N ASN A 125 -3.67 -11.58 -12.14
CA ASN A 125 -2.68 -10.54 -12.44
C ASN A 125 -1.70 -10.29 -11.29
N VAL A 126 -1.89 -10.87 -10.10
CA VAL A 126 -1.00 -10.69 -8.96
C VAL A 126 -0.11 -11.92 -8.80
N ARG A 127 1.20 -11.74 -8.99
CA ARG A 127 2.19 -12.82 -8.87
C ARG A 127 2.84 -12.93 -7.51
N GLY A 128 2.84 -11.86 -6.73
CA GLY A 128 3.49 -11.85 -5.43
C GLY A 128 3.03 -10.68 -4.56
N ILE A 129 3.21 -10.80 -3.25
CA ILE A 129 2.79 -9.80 -2.29
C ILE A 129 3.88 -9.59 -1.23
N VAL A 130 4.21 -8.33 -0.93
CA VAL A 130 5.00 -7.95 0.25
C VAL A 130 4.11 -7.14 1.18
N LEU A 131 3.88 -7.65 2.38
CA LEU A 131 3.04 -7.03 3.41
C LEU A 131 3.89 -6.43 4.51
N MET A 132 3.62 -5.18 4.89
CA MET A 132 4.30 -4.48 5.99
C MET A 132 3.27 -3.79 6.85
N ASN A 133 3.22 -4.10 8.14
CA ASN A 133 2.36 -3.46 9.16
C ASN A 133 1.01 -2.97 8.59
N THR A 134 0.15 -3.93 8.20
CA THR A 134 -1.12 -3.68 7.52
C THR A 134 -2.18 -4.73 7.86
N TRP A 135 -3.41 -4.49 7.46
CA TRP A 135 -4.56 -5.38 7.64
C TRP A 135 -5.48 -5.34 6.40
N ALA A 136 -6.50 -6.21 6.35
CA ALA A 136 -7.53 -6.17 5.30
C ALA A 136 -8.88 -6.72 5.80
N TRP A 137 -9.27 -6.42 7.03
CA TRP A 137 -10.50 -6.88 7.67
C TRP A 137 -11.12 -5.79 8.55
N PRO A 138 -12.42 -5.88 8.91
CA PRO A 138 -13.05 -4.94 9.83
C PRO A 138 -12.35 -4.88 11.18
N ALA A 139 -12.16 -3.69 11.72
CA ALA A 139 -11.53 -3.47 13.02
C ALA A 139 -12.36 -4.14 14.14
N LYS A 140 -11.83 -5.21 14.73
CA LYS A 140 -12.48 -5.95 15.83
C LYS A 140 -11.95 -5.51 17.20
N ILE A 141 -10.68 -5.10 17.27
CA ILE A 141 -10.00 -4.75 18.54
C ILE A 141 -10.37 -3.33 19.01
N LEU A 142 -10.55 -3.19 20.32
CA LEU A 142 -10.96 -1.93 20.96
C LEU A 142 -9.96 -0.78 20.72
N PRO A 143 -8.62 -0.96 20.82
CA PRO A 143 -7.66 0.12 20.56
C PRO A 143 -7.81 0.74 19.19
N MET A 144 -7.97 -0.06 18.13
CA MET A 144 -8.14 0.42 16.76
C MET A 144 -9.46 1.19 16.58
N LYS A 145 -10.55 0.74 17.22
CA LYS A 145 -11.82 1.47 17.25
C LYS A 145 -11.70 2.80 17.98
N LEU A 146 -11.02 2.82 19.14
CA LEU A 146 -10.80 4.04 19.91
C LEU A 146 -9.94 5.04 19.15
N PHE A 147 -8.86 4.57 18.51
CA PHE A 147 -8.04 5.39 17.61
C PHE A 147 -8.88 6.00 16.49
N SER A 148 -9.74 5.22 15.83
CA SER A 148 -10.65 5.72 14.80
C SER A 148 -11.68 6.72 15.36
N MET A 149 -12.14 6.55 16.60
CA MET A 149 -13.06 7.50 17.24
C MET A 149 -12.37 8.81 17.57
N THR A 150 -11.14 8.79 18.04
CA THR A 150 -10.38 9.99 18.42
C THR A 150 -9.81 10.71 17.20
N MET A 151 -9.08 10.01 16.33
CA MET A 151 -8.39 10.62 15.18
C MET A 151 -9.30 10.86 13.99
N GLY A 152 -10.31 10.00 13.77
CA GLY A 152 -11.32 10.15 12.69
C GLY A 152 -12.65 10.75 13.15
N GLY A 153 -12.80 11.07 14.44
CA GLY A 153 -14.03 11.62 15.03
C GLY A 153 -14.22 13.11 14.75
N TRP A 154 -15.44 13.58 15.01
CA TRP A 154 -15.82 14.99 14.97
C TRP A 154 -16.17 15.47 16.40
N PRO A 155 -15.81 16.68 16.83
CA PRO A 155 -15.01 17.69 16.10
C PRO A 155 -13.49 17.56 16.29
N LEU A 156 -13.02 16.84 17.34
CA LEU A 156 -11.61 16.82 17.77
C LEU A 156 -10.69 16.25 16.69
N GLY A 157 -10.96 15.05 16.19
CA GLY A 157 -10.13 14.42 15.16
C GLY A 157 -10.07 15.26 13.89
N TYR A 158 -11.21 15.78 13.45
CA TYR A 158 -11.25 16.71 12.31
C TYR A 158 -10.35 17.93 12.53
N TRP A 159 -10.42 18.57 13.69
CA TRP A 159 -9.60 19.73 14.02
C TRP A 159 -8.10 19.40 14.08
N LEU A 160 -7.74 18.29 14.72
CA LEU A 160 -6.35 17.83 14.81
C LEU A 160 -5.75 17.62 13.41
N GLN A 161 -6.47 16.93 12.52
CA GLN A 161 -5.96 16.64 11.17
C GLN A 161 -5.96 17.91 10.29
N THR A 162 -7.08 18.61 10.21
CA THR A 162 -7.20 19.71 9.24
C THR A 162 -6.55 21.01 9.71
N ARG A 163 -6.54 21.33 11.00
CA ARG A 163 -5.94 22.57 11.50
C ARG A 163 -4.50 22.40 11.96
N ARG A 164 -4.16 21.27 12.58
CA ARG A 164 -2.83 21.03 13.15
C ARG A 164 -1.94 20.15 12.26
N ASN A 165 -2.48 19.56 11.19
CA ASN A 165 -1.77 18.59 10.34
C ASN A 165 -1.09 17.49 11.18
N PHE A 166 -1.83 16.97 12.18
CA PHE A 166 -1.27 16.18 13.28
C PHE A 166 -0.60 14.89 12.79
N PHE A 167 -1.17 14.22 11.78
CA PHE A 167 -0.56 13.00 11.24
C PHE A 167 0.82 13.29 10.65
N ALA A 168 0.95 14.27 9.76
CA ALA A 168 2.22 14.57 9.10
C ALA A 168 3.28 15.12 10.09
N HIS A 169 2.87 15.98 11.04
CA HIS A 169 3.81 16.57 11.98
C HIS A 169 4.20 15.67 13.14
N THR A 170 3.31 14.78 13.60
CA THR A 170 3.49 14.03 14.86
C THR A 170 3.52 12.53 14.64
N ILE A 171 2.53 11.98 13.93
CA ILE A 171 2.40 10.52 13.78
C ILE A 171 3.50 9.96 12.88
N VAL A 172 3.79 10.59 11.74
CA VAL A 172 4.86 10.11 10.86
C VAL A 172 6.21 10.09 11.56
N PRO A 173 6.71 11.20 12.16
CA PRO A 173 7.96 11.17 12.89
C PRO A 173 7.94 10.23 14.11
N GLY A 174 6.78 10.08 14.75
CA GLY A 174 6.57 9.16 15.86
C GLY A 174 6.68 7.70 15.46
N GLY A 175 6.16 7.34 14.28
CA GLY A 175 6.11 5.98 13.74
C GLY A 175 7.41 5.51 13.08
N ILE A 176 8.47 6.31 13.04
CA ILE A 176 9.82 5.92 12.61
C ILE A 176 10.63 5.56 13.86
N HIS A 177 11.23 4.36 13.91
CA HIS A 177 12.04 3.91 15.05
C HIS A 177 13.38 4.65 15.14
N HIS A 178 14.09 4.73 14.02
CA HIS A 178 15.40 5.38 13.88
C HIS A 178 15.25 6.91 13.85
N LYS A 179 15.24 7.53 15.03
CA LYS A 179 14.96 8.97 15.18
C LYS A 179 16.00 9.89 14.52
N GLU A 180 17.22 9.42 14.34
CA GLU A 180 18.27 10.10 13.60
C GLU A 180 17.93 10.31 12.11
N LYS A 181 17.07 9.48 11.55
CA LYS A 181 16.54 9.61 10.16
C LYS A 181 15.46 10.67 10.03
N VAL A 182 14.88 11.13 11.15
CA VAL A 182 13.80 12.12 11.16
C VAL A 182 14.38 13.53 11.00
N THR A 183 14.93 13.80 9.83
CA THR A 183 15.55 15.10 9.47
C THR A 183 14.50 16.19 9.21
N ALA A 184 14.94 17.44 9.12
CA ALA A 184 14.08 18.55 8.70
C ALA A 184 13.55 18.37 7.27
N ALA A 185 14.37 17.83 6.36
CA ALA A 185 13.96 17.52 4.98
C ALA A 185 12.87 16.46 4.93
N LEU A 186 13.02 15.36 5.69
CA LEU A 186 12.00 14.32 5.79
C LEU A 186 10.68 14.88 6.35
N ARG A 187 10.74 15.70 7.42
CA ARG A 187 9.52 16.35 7.98
C ARG A 187 8.84 17.22 6.94
N LYS A 188 9.62 18.03 6.20
CA LYS A 188 9.12 18.89 5.12
C LYS A 188 8.43 18.06 4.03
N ALA A 189 9.06 16.99 3.56
CA ALA A 189 8.51 16.11 2.53
C ALA A 189 7.15 15.48 2.90
N TYR A 190 6.90 15.19 4.18
CA TYR A 190 5.60 14.67 4.63
C TYR A 190 4.58 15.76 4.99
N THR A 191 5.01 17.01 5.22
CA THR A 191 4.08 18.11 5.57
C THR A 191 3.67 18.95 4.37
N ASP A 192 4.54 19.15 3.40
CA ASP A 192 4.33 20.03 2.25
C ASP A 192 3.16 19.60 1.32
N PRO A 193 2.83 18.32 1.18
CA PRO A 193 1.61 17.92 0.45
C PRO A 193 0.31 18.48 1.05
N PHE A 194 0.34 18.91 2.32
CA PHE A 194 -0.83 19.32 3.09
C PHE A 194 -0.75 20.77 3.61
N PRO A 195 -0.51 21.79 2.75
CA PRO A 195 -0.28 23.16 3.18
C PRO A 195 -1.53 23.83 3.77
N THR A 196 -2.73 23.44 3.33
CA THR A 196 -3.99 24.06 3.74
C THR A 196 -4.93 23.09 4.44
N PRO A 197 -5.84 23.56 5.30
CA PRO A 197 -6.85 22.71 5.93
C PRO A 197 -7.69 21.86 4.95
N ALA A 198 -8.00 22.40 3.78
CA ALA A 198 -8.77 21.69 2.75
C ALA A 198 -7.99 20.49 2.20
N LEU A 199 -6.70 20.66 1.93
CA LEU A 199 -5.80 19.59 1.43
C LEU A 199 -5.47 18.54 2.51
N ARG A 200 -5.75 18.78 3.78
CA ARG A 200 -5.60 17.84 4.89
C ARG A 200 -6.81 16.94 5.12
N LYS A 201 -7.91 17.16 4.40
CA LYS A 201 -9.13 16.33 4.55
C LYS A 201 -8.87 14.82 4.38
N PRO A 202 -8.07 14.33 3.41
CA PRO A 202 -7.80 12.91 3.26
C PRO A 202 -7.17 12.30 4.52
N THR A 203 -6.26 12.99 5.21
CA THR A 203 -5.61 12.48 6.43
C THR A 203 -6.59 12.26 7.60
N TRP A 204 -7.77 12.90 7.60
CA TRP A 204 -8.85 12.67 8.54
C TRP A 204 -9.80 11.55 8.08
N VAL A 205 -10.03 11.40 6.77
CA VAL A 205 -10.96 10.40 6.24
C VAL A 205 -10.45 8.99 6.49
N PHE A 206 -9.16 8.73 6.33
CA PHE A 206 -8.59 7.40 6.54
C PHE A 206 -8.80 6.85 7.96
N PRO A 207 -8.42 7.52 9.06
CA PRO A 207 -8.69 7.00 10.41
C PRO A 207 -10.20 6.86 10.68
N ARG A 208 -11.04 7.71 10.12
CA ARG A 208 -12.50 7.57 10.19
C ARG A 208 -12.99 6.30 9.49
N SER A 209 -12.35 5.93 8.39
CA SER A 209 -12.71 4.79 7.55
C SER A 209 -12.40 3.44 8.21
N ILE A 210 -11.54 3.38 9.23
CA ILE A 210 -11.35 2.16 10.04
C ILE A 210 -12.68 1.60 10.54
N ARG A 211 -13.63 2.49 10.91
CA ARG A 211 -14.99 2.11 11.35
C ARG A 211 -16.03 2.15 10.22
N LYS A 212 -15.84 3.07 9.24
CA LYS A 212 -16.86 3.31 8.20
C LYS A 212 -16.75 2.37 7.01
N ALA A 213 -15.56 1.86 6.72
CA ALA A 213 -15.31 0.94 5.62
C ALA A 213 -15.52 -0.54 6.00
N GLY A 214 -16.15 -0.83 7.14
CA GLY A 214 -16.34 -2.20 7.64
C GLY A 214 -16.91 -3.18 6.61
N PRO A 215 -18.02 -2.88 5.92
CA PRO A 215 -18.59 -3.77 4.89
C PRO A 215 -17.62 -4.07 3.73
N TRP A 216 -16.91 -3.05 3.24
CA TRP A 216 -15.91 -3.20 2.18
C TRP A 216 -14.70 -4.02 2.65
N LEU A 217 -14.22 -3.79 3.87
CA LEU A 217 -13.14 -4.60 4.46
C LEU A 217 -13.58 -6.05 4.68
N ALA A 218 -14.86 -6.31 5.03
CA ALA A 218 -15.39 -7.65 5.17
C ALA A 218 -15.48 -8.37 3.81
N GLU A 219 -15.79 -7.65 2.75
CA GLU A 219 -15.79 -8.19 1.39
C GLU A 219 -14.37 -8.61 0.98
N ILE A 220 -13.35 -7.75 1.20
CA ILE A 220 -11.95 -8.11 0.95
C ILE A 220 -11.57 -9.34 1.79
N GLU A 221 -11.84 -9.32 3.11
CA GLU A 221 -11.54 -10.42 4.03
C GLU A 221 -12.09 -11.76 3.52
N SER A 222 -13.33 -11.77 3.03
CA SER A 222 -14.00 -12.99 2.53
C SER A 222 -13.32 -13.59 1.31
N ARG A 223 -12.59 -12.80 0.53
CA ARG A 223 -11.90 -13.21 -0.70
C ARG A 223 -10.39 -13.44 -0.52
N LEU A 224 -9.80 -13.10 0.63
CA LEU A 224 -8.37 -13.33 0.89
C LEU A 224 -7.92 -14.78 0.64
N PRO A 225 -8.75 -15.83 0.84
CA PRO A 225 -8.36 -17.19 0.48
C PRO A 225 -7.94 -17.40 -0.99
N LEU A 226 -8.40 -16.53 -1.92
CA LEU A 226 -7.97 -16.55 -3.32
C LEU A 226 -6.46 -16.25 -3.47
N LEU A 227 -5.86 -15.59 -2.49
CA LEU A 227 -4.44 -15.20 -2.49
C LEU A 227 -3.56 -16.18 -1.70
N ALA A 228 -4.12 -17.25 -1.14
CA ALA A 228 -3.42 -18.14 -0.21
C ALA A 228 -2.15 -18.78 -0.81
N GLU A 229 -2.16 -19.07 -2.09
CA GLU A 229 -1.04 -19.74 -2.80
C GLU A 229 -0.13 -18.77 -3.56
N ILE A 230 -0.34 -17.44 -3.41
CA ILE A 230 0.53 -16.43 -4.01
C ILE A 230 1.80 -16.30 -3.16
N PRO A 231 3.01 -16.34 -3.74
CA PRO A 231 4.26 -16.09 -3.03
C PRO A 231 4.24 -14.77 -2.28
N ALA A 232 4.49 -14.81 -0.97
CA ALA A 232 4.42 -13.62 -0.13
C ALA A 232 5.63 -13.46 0.79
N GLN A 233 5.95 -12.21 1.11
CA GLN A 233 6.83 -11.81 2.20
C GLN A 233 6.02 -10.99 3.21
N ILE A 234 6.10 -11.36 4.48
CA ILE A 234 5.53 -10.60 5.59
C ILE A 234 6.70 -9.98 6.35
N LEU A 235 6.85 -8.67 6.22
CA LEU A 235 7.91 -7.90 6.88
C LEU A 235 7.28 -7.02 7.94
N TRP A 236 7.62 -7.21 9.21
CA TRP A 236 6.88 -6.61 10.31
C TRP A 236 7.77 -5.84 11.28
N GLY A 237 7.54 -4.54 11.41
CA GLY A 237 8.18 -3.68 12.41
C GLY A 237 7.56 -3.93 13.79
N LEU A 238 8.34 -4.53 14.71
CA LEU A 238 7.87 -4.90 16.06
C LEU A 238 7.74 -3.71 17.03
N LYS A 239 8.28 -2.53 16.66
CA LYS A 239 8.17 -1.30 17.46
C LYS A 239 6.96 -0.45 17.08
N ASP A 240 6.06 -0.99 16.25
CA ASP A 240 4.84 -0.29 15.85
C ASP A 240 3.88 -0.14 17.04
N SER A 241 3.88 1.06 17.63
CA SER A 241 2.95 1.43 18.69
C SER A 241 1.62 1.99 18.15
N ALA A 242 1.50 2.14 16.83
CA ALA A 242 0.36 2.81 16.19
C ALA A 242 -0.85 1.89 15.97
N GLY A 243 -0.73 0.60 16.25
CA GLY A 243 -1.90 -0.28 16.25
C GLY A 243 -1.82 -1.54 15.39
N PHE A 244 -0.61 -1.94 14.97
CA PHE A 244 -0.39 -3.21 14.27
C PHE A 244 0.39 -4.20 15.14
N PRO A 245 -0.30 -4.84 16.12
CA PRO A 245 0.32 -5.82 17.01
C PRO A 245 0.70 -7.10 16.26
N VAL A 246 1.50 -7.95 16.91
CA VAL A 246 2.02 -9.21 16.36
C VAL A 246 0.89 -10.15 15.93
N GLU A 247 -0.27 -10.08 16.57
CA GLU A 247 -1.47 -10.87 16.24
C GLU A 247 -1.98 -10.60 14.82
N GLU A 248 -1.84 -9.37 14.32
CA GLU A 248 -2.18 -9.03 12.94
C GLU A 248 -1.19 -9.69 11.95
N MET A 249 0.11 -9.72 12.28
CA MET A 249 1.11 -10.47 11.53
C MET A 249 0.79 -11.98 11.50
N GLN A 250 0.48 -12.55 12.67
CA GLN A 250 0.13 -13.97 12.79
C GLN A 250 -1.13 -14.32 11.99
N ARG A 251 -2.08 -13.40 11.93
CA ARG A 251 -3.27 -13.57 11.12
C ARG A 251 -2.94 -13.66 9.62
N TRP A 252 -2.03 -12.84 9.12
CA TRP A 252 -1.53 -12.94 7.74
C TRP A 252 -0.84 -14.28 7.48
N GLN A 253 -0.05 -14.79 8.42
CA GLN A 253 0.59 -16.11 8.33
C GLN A 253 -0.44 -17.24 8.19
N GLY A 254 -1.59 -17.11 8.84
CA GLY A 254 -2.68 -18.07 8.73
C GLY A 254 -3.43 -18.01 7.38
N ILE A 255 -3.40 -16.88 6.69
CA ILE A 255 -4.09 -16.65 5.41
C ILE A 255 -3.22 -17.05 4.22
N LEU A 256 -1.97 -16.58 4.20
CA LEU A 256 -1.04 -16.76 3.08
C LEU A 256 -0.18 -18.01 3.32
N ARG A 257 -0.44 -19.10 2.59
CA ARG A 257 0.28 -20.38 2.80
C ARG A 257 1.70 -20.39 2.24
N MET A 258 1.97 -19.57 1.22
CA MET A 258 3.26 -19.46 0.54
C MET A 258 4.08 -18.26 1.04
N HIS A 259 4.04 -17.99 2.37
CA HIS A 259 4.75 -16.85 2.94
C HIS A 259 6.12 -17.21 3.54
N GLU A 260 6.99 -16.21 3.59
CA GLU A 260 8.11 -16.10 4.52
C GLU A 260 7.88 -14.86 5.39
N THR A 261 8.25 -14.96 6.66
CA THR A 261 8.05 -13.85 7.61
C THR A 261 9.37 -13.40 8.20
N GLU A 262 9.55 -12.09 8.25
CA GLU A 262 10.64 -11.45 8.96
C GLU A 262 10.10 -10.38 9.91
N ALA A 263 10.34 -10.57 11.21
CA ALA A 263 9.97 -9.62 12.25
C ALA A 263 11.20 -8.79 12.66
N LEU A 264 11.10 -7.47 12.51
CA LEU A 264 12.19 -6.51 12.72
C LEU A 264 12.07 -5.88 14.10
N SER A 265 13.02 -6.17 14.99
CA SER A 265 13.08 -5.59 16.33
C SER A 265 13.55 -4.13 16.36
N ASP A 266 14.07 -3.64 15.24
CA ASP A 266 14.63 -2.31 15.02
C ASP A 266 13.85 -1.48 13.99
N ALA A 267 12.60 -1.85 13.71
CA ALA A 267 11.68 -1.10 12.87
C ALA A 267 10.33 -0.88 13.54
N SER A 268 9.68 0.23 13.19
CA SER A 268 8.35 0.59 13.65
C SER A 268 7.35 0.58 12.48
N HIS A 269 6.35 1.45 12.50
CA HIS A 269 5.27 1.51 11.52
C HIS A 269 5.74 1.76 10.08
N TYR A 270 6.71 2.68 9.91
CA TYR A 270 7.25 3.02 8.60
C TYR A 270 8.54 2.23 8.33
N VAL A 271 8.37 0.92 8.07
CA VAL A 271 9.47 -0.01 7.79
C VAL A 271 10.34 0.49 6.64
N GLN A 272 9.75 1.16 5.66
CA GLN A 272 10.45 1.74 4.50
C GLN A 272 11.43 2.85 4.88
N GLU A 273 11.16 3.58 5.97
CA GLU A 273 12.08 4.59 6.52
C GLU A 273 13.13 3.94 7.42
N ASP A 274 12.71 2.99 8.24
CA ASP A 274 13.60 2.34 9.19
C ASP A 274 14.58 1.38 8.50
N ARG A 275 14.07 0.51 7.63
CA ARG A 275 14.83 -0.59 7.02
C ARG A 275 14.50 -0.77 5.53
N PRO A 276 14.78 0.23 4.67
CA PRO A 276 14.57 0.12 3.23
C PRO A 276 15.31 -1.07 2.61
N ASP A 277 16.48 -1.43 3.13
CA ASP A 277 17.28 -2.60 2.76
C ASP A 277 16.50 -3.92 2.91
N ARG A 278 15.73 -4.06 4.01
CA ARG A 278 14.92 -5.27 4.23
C ARG A 278 13.71 -5.31 3.33
N VAL A 279 13.10 -4.16 3.05
CA VAL A 279 12.00 -4.04 2.09
C VAL A 279 12.47 -4.45 0.70
N ALA A 280 13.60 -3.93 0.23
CA ALA A 280 14.18 -4.28 -1.06
C ALA A 280 14.54 -5.78 -1.13
N THR A 281 15.11 -6.34 -0.06
CA THR A 281 15.40 -7.78 0.03
C THR A 281 14.12 -8.62 -0.06
N SER A 282 13.04 -8.22 0.61
CA SER A 282 11.75 -8.92 0.56
C SER A 282 11.16 -8.90 -0.86
N ILE A 283 11.27 -7.78 -1.56
CA ILE A 283 10.85 -7.67 -2.97
C ILE A 283 11.65 -8.62 -3.85
N ARG A 284 13.00 -8.65 -3.74
CA ARG A 284 13.86 -9.58 -4.50
C ARG A 284 13.45 -11.04 -4.28
N ARG A 285 13.22 -11.46 -3.03
CA ARG A 285 12.79 -12.82 -2.70
C ARG A 285 11.46 -13.21 -3.35
N VAL A 286 10.49 -12.29 -3.35
CA VAL A 286 9.22 -12.52 -4.05
C VAL A 286 9.46 -12.65 -5.55
N LEU A 287 10.23 -11.75 -6.16
CA LEU A 287 10.54 -11.80 -7.60
C LEU A 287 11.26 -13.11 -8.00
N GLU A 288 12.21 -13.58 -7.20
CA GLU A 288 12.90 -14.85 -7.43
C GLU A 288 11.93 -16.04 -7.42
N ARG A 289 11.03 -16.09 -6.45
CA ARG A 289 10.02 -17.15 -6.32
C ARG A 289 9.00 -17.12 -7.47
N THR A 290 8.62 -15.93 -7.94
CA THR A 290 7.67 -15.78 -9.05
C THR A 290 8.30 -16.10 -10.40
N ASN A 291 9.58 -15.80 -10.62
CA ASN A 291 10.31 -16.15 -11.83
C ASN A 291 10.55 -17.68 -11.96
N GLY A 292 10.74 -18.39 -10.84
CA GLY A 292 10.82 -19.85 -10.81
C GLY A 292 9.50 -20.55 -11.17
N ALA A 293 8.37 -19.97 -10.81
CA ALA A 293 7.02 -20.48 -11.12
C ALA A 293 6.63 -20.31 -12.60
N ALA A 294 7.12 -19.26 -13.26
CA ALA A 294 6.87 -19.00 -14.68
C ALA A 294 7.42 -20.09 -15.63
N LYS A 295 8.31 -20.98 -15.14
CA LYS A 295 8.84 -22.14 -15.89
C LYS A 295 7.98 -23.40 -15.82
N ARG A 296 6.87 -23.41 -15.05
CA ARG A 296 5.90 -24.52 -15.05
C ARG A 296 4.75 -24.16 -15.98
N PRO A 297 4.60 -24.85 -17.15
CA PRO A 297 3.43 -24.64 -18.00
C PRO A 297 2.18 -25.09 -17.22
N ASN A 298 1.21 -24.23 -17.08
CA ASN A 298 -0.13 -24.58 -16.60
C ASN A 298 -0.80 -25.50 -17.63
N THR A 299 -0.51 -26.78 -17.58
CA THR A 299 -1.22 -27.78 -18.37
C THR A 299 -2.31 -28.41 -17.48
N ILE A 300 -3.41 -27.71 -17.30
CA ILE A 300 -4.65 -28.35 -16.85
C ILE A 300 -5.25 -29.02 -18.08
N LYS A 301 -4.93 -30.30 -18.29
CA LYS A 301 -5.64 -31.14 -19.23
C LYS A 301 -7.00 -31.48 -18.63
N PHE A 302 -8.06 -30.84 -19.12
CA PHE A 302 -9.42 -31.37 -18.93
C PHE A 302 -9.53 -32.65 -19.74
N THR A 303 -9.57 -33.81 -19.08
CA THR A 303 -9.96 -35.08 -19.69
C THR A 303 -11.48 -35.06 -19.84
N GLU A 304 -11.96 -34.87 -21.05
CA GLU A 304 -13.37 -35.14 -21.42
C GLU A 304 -13.67 -36.62 -21.18
N THR A 305 -14.52 -36.88 -20.19
CA THR A 305 -15.10 -38.22 -19.99
C THR A 305 -16.15 -38.43 -21.07
N LYS A 306 -15.82 -39.21 -22.09
CA LYS A 306 -16.80 -39.69 -23.09
C LYS A 306 -17.92 -40.47 -22.39
N SER A 307 -19.10 -39.87 -22.32
CA SER A 307 -20.35 -40.54 -21.99
C SER A 307 -20.63 -41.62 -23.06
N ARG A 308 -20.57 -42.88 -22.66
CA ARG A 308 -21.13 -44.00 -23.46
C ARG A 308 -22.63 -43.87 -23.46
N ARG A 309 -23.22 -43.63 -24.64
CA ARG A 309 -24.61 -43.90 -24.90
C ARG A 309 -24.84 -45.42 -24.83
N ILE A 310 -25.65 -45.85 -23.90
CA ILE A 310 -26.26 -47.20 -23.90
C ILE A 310 -27.55 -47.02 -24.69
N SER A 311 -27.65 -47.72 -25.83
CA SER A 311 -28.89 -47.89 -26.60
C SER A 311 -29.61 -49.11 -26.03
N ILE A 312 -30.86 -48.94 -25.71
CA ILE A 312 -31.91 -50.00 -25.70
C ILE A 312 -33.05 -49.48 -26.52
#